data_88aaced6237534c4e716336b50500a42
#
_entry.id   88aaced6237534c4e716336b50500a42
#
_cell.length_a   1.000
_cell.length_b   1.000
_cell.length_c   1.000
_cell.angle_alpha   90.00
_cell.angle_beta   90.00
_cell.angle_gamma   90.00
#
_symmetry.space_group_name_H-M   'P 1'
#
loop_
_entity.id
_entity.type
_entity.pdbx_description
1 polymer ?
#
loop_
_entity_poly.entity_id
_entity_poly.type
_entity_poly.pdbx_seq_one_letter_code
_entity_poly.pdbx_strand_id
1 'polypeptide(L)'
;MPPEENHQTAPLAVLIDADNANPAIIEGLLAEVARLGIASVKRIYGNWTSNQLSSWKEVLLEYSIQPIQQFSYTTGKNATDSAMIIDAMDLLYTGHFSGFCIVSSDSDFTRLASRIRESGLRVYGFGEHKTPKAFVSACDRFIYTEVFSKKDDTKGPAVIKRLTAKELRNDTKLVQLIREAITANNESEGSDWAQLGPVGSFMNKTANDFDPRNYGFSKLSDLIAAIGLFEIERRDNRVFVKDKRRKNGG
;
A
#
# COMPACT_ATOMS: atom_id res chain seq x y z
N MET A 1 -3.95 16.98 24.32
CA MET A 1 -3.65 15.95 23.31
C MET A 1 -4.97 15.60 22.62
N PRO A 2 -5.11 15.69 21.31
CA PRO A 2 -6.25 15.10 20.66
C PRO A 2 -6.22 13.58 20.91
N PRO A 3 -7.38 12.90 21.06
CA PRO A 3 -7.42 11.48 21.27
C PRO A 3 -6.73 10.78 20.09
N GLU A 4 -5.90 9.76 20.36
CA GLU A 4 -5.38 8.88 19.33
C GLU A 4 -6.59 8.30 18.58
N GLU A 5 -6.82 8.74 17.36
CA GLU A 5 -7.84 8.18 16.50
C GLU A 5 -7.54 6.69 16.33
N ASN A 6 -8.44 5.88 16.79
CA ASN A 6 -8.37 4.43 16.65
C ASN A 6 -8.54 4.11 15.15
N HIS A 7 -7.44 4.05 14.42
CA HIS A 7 -7.41 3.85 12.96
C HIS A 7 -8.23 2.63 12.50
N GLN A 8 -8.42 1.63 13.37
CA GLN A 8 -9.18 0.42 13.03
C GLN A 8 -10.69 0.65 12.84
N THR A 9 -11.24 1.77 13.30
CA THR A 9 -12.67 2.11 13.15
C THR A 9 -12.92 3.23 12.16
N ALA A 10 -11.89 3.76 11.52
CA ALA A 10 -11.99 4.88 10.59
C ALA A 10 -12.73 4.47 9.32
N PRO A 11 -13.85 5.15 8.92
CA PRO A 11 -14.58 4.83 7.73
C PRO A 11 -13.78 5.18 6.48
N LEU A 12 -13.66 4.23 5.55
CA LEU A 12 -12.93 4.36 4.30
C LEU A 12 -13.88 4.20 3.10
N ALA A 13 -13.65 4.99 2.05
CA ALA A 13 -14.24 4.79 0.74
C ALA A 13 -13.26 4.00 -0.16
N VAL A 14 -13.66 2.83 -0.64
CA VAL A 14 -12.88 1.98 -1.54
C VAL A 14 -13.42 2.13 -2.96
N LEU A 15 -12.61 2.71 -3.84
CA LEU A 15 -12.95 3.01 -5.23
C LEU A 15 -12.00 2.22 -6.14
N ILE A 16 -12.59 1.38 -6.99
CA ILE A 16 -11.85 0.42 -7.81
C ILE A 16 -12.07 0.74 -9.29
N ASP A 17 -11.00 0.92 -10.01
CA ASP A 17 -11.00 1.02 -11.46
C ASP A 17 -10.95 -0.41 -12.05
N ALA A 18 -12.06 -0.85 -12.63
CA ALA A 18 -12.19 -2.21 -13.17
C ALA A 18 -11.32 -2.47 -14.40
N ASP A 19 -10.96 -1.43 -15.13
CA ASP A 19 -10.13 -1.54 -16.34
C ASP A 19 -8.66 -1.79 -15.99
N ASN A 20 -8.23 -1.35 -14.79
CA ASN A 20 -6.86 -1.44 -14.29
C ASN A 20 -6.68 -2.40 -13.10
N ALA A 21 -7.72 -3.04 -12.62
CA ALA A 21 -7.64 -3.97 -11.49
C ALA A 21 -8.02 -5.41 -11.90
N ASN A 22 -7.41 -6.39 -11.22
CA ASN A 22 -7.70 -7.80 -11.44
C ASN A 22 -8.59 -8.34 -10.31
N PRO A 23 -9.73 -9.01 -10.58
CA PRO A 23 -10.59 -9.58 -9.53
C PRO A 23 -9.86 -10.57 -8.60
N ALA A 24 -8.81 -11.24 -9.05
CA ALA A 24 -8.06 -12.20 -8.24
C ALA A 24 -7.37 -11.59 -6.99
N ILE A 25 -7.18 -10.26 -6.97
CA ILE A 25 -6.55 -9.59 -5.82
C ILE A 25 -7.53 -9.19 -4.72
N ILE A 26 -8.86 -9.27 -4.98
CA ILE A 26 -9.86 -8.58 -4.15
C ILE A 26 -9.88 -9.06 -2.70
N GLU A 27 -9.75 -10.36 -2.46
CA GLU A 27 -9.69 -10.93 -1.11
C GLU A 27 -8.52 -10.33 -0.31
N GLY A 28 -7.32 -10.34 -0.89
CA GLY A 28 -6.11 -9.79 -0.26
C GLY A 28 -6.19 -8.28 -0.09
N LEU A 29 -6.75 -7.55 -1.07
CA LEU A 29 -6.97 -6.12 -1.02
C LEU A 29 -7.91 -5.75 0.13
N LEU A 30 -9.07 -6.39 0.23
CA LEU A 30 -10.03 -6.09 1.30
C LEU A 30 -9.50 -6.48 2.68
N ALA A 31 -8.72 -7.56 2.77
CA ALA A 31 -8.00 -7.90 4.01
C ALA A 31 -6.97 -6.82 4.41
N GLU A 32 -6.30 -6.20 3.45
CA GLU A 32 -5.40 -5.07 3.73
C GLU A 32 -6.17 -3.81 4.11
N VAL A 33 -7.27 -3.49 3.41
CA VAL A 33 -8.15 -2.37 3.76
C VAL A 33 -8.69 -2.50 5.19
N ALA A 34 -9.06 -3.71 5.62
CA ALA A 34 -9.53 -3.96 7.00
C ALA A 34 -8.48 -3.67 8.09
N ARG A 35 -7.18 -3.63 7.73
CA ARG A 35 -6.10 -3.19 8.64
C ARG A 35 -5.97 -1.67 8.70
N LEU A 36 -6.47 -0.98 7.68
CA LEU A 36 -6.40 0.48 7.55
C LEU A 36 -7.64 1.17 8.11
N GLY A 37 -8.79 0.48 8.10
CA GLY A 37 -10.06 1.00 8.58
C GLY A 37 -11.26 0.14 8.14
N ILE A 38 -12.45 0.72 8.18
CA ILE A 38 -13.70 0.05 7.79
C ILE A 38 -14.07 0.48 6.36
N ALA A 39 -14.15 -0.46 5.43
CA ALA A 39 -14.63 -0.21 4.07
C ALA A 39 -16.14 0.09 4.05
N SER A 40 -16.54 1.32 4.40
CA SER A 40 -17.93 1.75 4.49
C SER A 40 -18.57 1.90 3.11
N VAL A 41 -17.80 2.26 2.10
CA VAL A 41 -18.20 2.30 0.69
C VAL A 41 -17.24 1.45 -0.10
N LYS A 42 -17.77 0.58 -0.96
CA LYS A 42 -17.01 -0.22 -1.92
C LYS A 42 -17.67 -0.06 -3.28
N ARG A 43 -17.04 0.66 -4.20
CA ARG A 43 -17.53 0.91 -5.57
C ARG A 43 -16.49 0.50 -6.59
N ILE A 44 -16.95 -0.03 -7.71
CA ILE A 44 -16.10 -0.38 -8.84
C ILE A 44 -16.68 0.21 -10.12
N TYR A 45 -15.83 0.84 -10.90
CA TYR A 45 -16.20 1.63 -12.08
C TYR A 45 -15.75 0.90 -13.33
N GLY A 46 -16.63 0.81 -14.33
CA GLY A 46 -16.31 0.16 -15.59
C GLY A 46 -17.50 0.06 -16.54
N ASN A 47 -17.23 -0.41 -17.75
CA ASN A 47 -18.29 -0.70 -18.73
C ASN A 47 -18.81 -2.14 -18.59
N TRP A 48 -19.82 -2.31 -17.75
CA TRP A 48 -20.43 -3.61 -17.40
C TRP A 48 -21.20 -4.27 -18.55
N THR A 49 -21.39 -3.57 -19.67
CA THR A 49 -22.00 -4.14 -20.89
C THR A 49 -20.97 -4.93 -21.70
N SER A 50 -19.68 -4.75 -21.42
CA SER A 50 -18.62 -5.49 -22.10
C SER A 50 -18.39 -6.85 -21.43
N ASN A 51 -17.94 -7.85 -22.23
CA ASN A 51 -17.56 -9.17 -21.70
C ASN A 51 -16.22 -9.15 -20.94
N GLN A 52 -15.44 -8.09 -21.04
CA GLN A 52 -14.13 -7.96 -20.39
C GLN A 52 -14.22 -7.99 -18.87
N LEU A 53 -15.32 -7.46 -18.31
CA LEU A 53 -15.54 -7.41 -16.87
C LEU A 53 -16.36 -8.61 -16.33
N SER A 54 -16.58 -9.65 -17.14
CA SER A 54 -17.37 -10.83 -16.74
C SER A 54 -16.81 -11.54 -15.50
N SER A 55 -15.47 -11.59 -15.35
CA SER A 55 -14.80 -12.20 -14.21
C SER A 55 -15.04 -11.45 -12.87
N TRP A 56 -15.45 -10.19 -12.92
CA TRP A 56 -15.82 -9.43 -11.74
C TRP A 56 -17.19 -9.78 -11.18
N LYS A 57 -18.13 -10.29 -12.02
CA LYS A 57 -19.55 -10.48 -11.65
C LYS A 57 -19.75 -11.39 -10.43
N GLU A 58 -18.96 -12.46 -10.33
CA GLU A 58 -19.03 -13.39 -9.19
C GLU A 58 -18.48 -12.69 -7.92
N VAL A 59 -17.40 -11.98 -8.05
CA VAL A 59 -16.67 -11.29 -6.97
C VAL A 59 -17.49 -10.13 -6.37
N LEU A 60 -18.27 -9.41 -7.21
CA LEU A 60 -19.07 -8.27 -6.77
C LEU A 60 -20.08 -8.64 -5.68
N LEU A 61 -20.78 -9.74 -5.85
CA LEU A 61 -21.80 -10.21 -4.90
C LEU A 61 -21.13 -10.73 -3.62
N GLU A 62 -20.08 -11.54 -3.76
CA GLU A 62 -19.38 -12.15 -2.63
C GLU A 62 -18.84 -11.09 -1.66
N TYR A 63 -18.24 -10.01 -2.20
CA TYR A 63 -17.62 -8.96 -1.37
C TYR A 63 -18.49 -7.71 -1.20
N SER A 64 -19.76 -7.75 -1.67
CA SER A 64 -20.67 -6.60 -1.59
C SER A 64 -20.07 -5.32 -2.17
N ILE A 65 -19.55 -5.40 -3.41
CA ILE A 65 -18.97 -4.28 -4.16
C ILE A 65 -20.03 -3.77 -5.13
N GLN A 66 -20.33 -2.47 -5.07
CA GLN A 66 -21.33 -1.84 -5.93
C GLN A 66 -20.73 -1.50 -7.29
N PRO A 67 -21.20 -2.10 -8.39
CA PRO A 67 -20.77 -1.72 -9.73
C PRO A 67 -21.41 -0.39 -10.15
N ILE A 68 -20.59 0.50 -10.68
CA ILE A 68 -21.01 1.76 -11.27
C ILE A 68 -20.81 1.66 -12.79
N GLN A 69 -21.92 1.76 -13.53
CA GLN A 69 -21.88 1.69 -14.99
C GLN A 69 -21.37 2.98 -15.58
N GLN A 70 -20.38 2.89 -16.44
CA GLN A 70 -19.95 3.98 -17.31
C GLN A 70 -19.95 3.52 -18.77
N PHE A 71 -20.78 4.12 -19.61
CA PHE A 71 -20.80 3.82 -21.04
C PHE A 71 -19.63 4.51 -21.74
N SER A 72 -18.89 3.75 -22.53
CA SER A 72 -17.85 4.29 -23.40
C SER A 72 -18.50 4.79 -24.71
N TYR A 73 -18.81 6.07 -24.79
CA TYR A 73 -19.39 6.68 -26.02
C TYR A 73 -18.38 6.82 -27.16
N THR A 74 -17.09 6.77 -26.85
CA THR A 74 -15.99 6.85 -27.83
C THR A 74 -14.84 5.97 -27.37
N THR A 75 -14.26 5.23 -28.30
CA THR A 75 -13.05 4.43 -28.05
C THR A 75 -11.88 5.31 -27.62
N GLY A 76 -11.20 4.97 -26.53
CA GLY A 76 -9.97 5.62 -26.07
C GLY A 76 -10.16 6.91 -25.25
N LYS A 77 -11.33 7.15 -24.67
CA LYS A 77 -11.53 8.27 -23.72
C LYS A 77 -11.71 7.73 -22.29
N ASN A 78 -11.11 8.42 -21.32
CA ASN A 78 -11.09 8.15 -19.87
C ASN A 78 -12.46 8.42 -19.21
N ALA A 79 -13.54 7.83 -19.76
CA ALA A 79 -14.89 8.06 -19.25
C ALA A 79 -15.09 7.40 -17.88
N THR A 80 -14.49 6.23 -17.66
CA THR A 80 -14.52 5.50 -16.38
C THR A 80 -13.78 6.29 -15.30
N ASP A 81 -12.59 6.81 -15.60
CA ASP A 81 -11.77 7.59 -14.66
C ASP A 81 -12.50 8.87 -14.24
N SER A 82 -13.13 9.58 -15.20
CA SER A 82 -13.90 10.78 -14.90
C SER A 82 -15.08 10.50 -13.97
N ALA A 83 -15.80 9.39 -14.16
CA ALA A 83 -16.90 9.00 -13.29
C ALA A 83 -16.42 8.67 -11.87
N MET A 84 -15.30 7.95 -11.75
CA MET A 84 -14.68 7.65 -10.46
C MET A 84 -14.18 8.90 -9.75
N ILE A 85 -13.59 9.86 -10.49
CA ILE A 85 -13.14 11.14 -9.93
C ILE A 85 -14.30 11.96 -9.40
N ILE A 86 -15.39 12.09 -10.16
CA ILE A 86 -16.58 12.85 -9.74
C ILE A 86 -17.17 12.25 -8.49
N ASP A 87 -17.40 10.93 -8.47
CA ASP A 87 -17.98 10.22 -7.34
C ASP A 87 -17.08 10.28 -6.10
N ALA A 88 -15.75 10.20 -6.28
CA ALA A 88 -14.80 10.41 -5.19
C ALA A 88 -14.90 11.81 -4.58
N MET A 89 -15.08 12.85 -5.41
CA MET A 89 -15.25 14.22 -4.93
C MET A 89 -16.59 14.39 -4.21
N ASP A 90 -17.67 13.79 -4.70
CA ASP A 90 -18.96 13.81 -4.03
C ASP A 90 -18.84 13.15 -2.64
N LEU A 91 -18.22 11.97 -2.55
CA LEU A 91 -17.97 11.30 -1.28
C LEU A 91 -17.08 12.12 -0.34
N LEU A 92 -16.06 12.79 -0.87
CA LEU A 92 -15.18 13.67 -0.10
C LEU A 92 -15.98 14.77 0.62
N TYR A 93 -16.89 15.42 -0.11
CA TYR A 93 -17.69 16.52 0.44
C TYR A 93 -18.80 16.08 1.40
N THR A 94 -19.12 14.78 1.49
CA THR A 94 -20.03 14.30 2.56
C THR A 94 -19.43 14.46 3.96
N GLY A 95 -18.12 14.51 4.09
CA GLY A 95 -17.41 14.60 5.37
C GLY A 95 -17.50 13.32 6.23
N HIS A 96 -17.95 12.19 5.68
CA HIS A 96 -18.18 10.95 6.42
C HIS A 96 -16.99 10.00 6.45
N PHE A 97 -15.92 10.28 5.71
CA PHE A 97 -14.79 9.37 5.55
C PHE A 97 -13.53 9.94 6.19
N SER A 98 -12.70 9.07 6.74
CA SER A 98 -11.36 9.39 7.24
C SER A 98 -10.27 9.17 6.18
N GLY A 99 -10.61 8.49 5.08
CA GLY A 99 -9.68 8.24 3.99
C GLY A 99 -10.31 7.52 2.81
N PHE A 100 -9.51 7.43 1.75
CA PHE A 100 -9.87 6.81 0.47
C PHE A 100 -8.85 5.75 0.08
N CYS A 101 -9.35 4.61 -0.39
CA CYS A 101 -8.57 3.58 -1.06
C CYS A 101 -8.84 3.71 -2.56
N ILE A 102 -7.81 4.05 -3.35
CA ILE A 102 -7.87 4.18 -4.80
C ILE A 102 -7.15 2.99 -5.41
N VAL A 103 -7.87 2.16 -6.14
CA VAL A 103 -7.35 0.92 -6.74
C VAL A 103 -7.25 1.11 -8.25
N SER A 104 -6.10 1.52 -8.71
CA SER A 104 -5.75 1.70 -10.12
C SER A 104 -4.24 1.82 -10.30
N SER A 105 -3.74 1.55 -11.50
CA SER A 105 -2.36 1.80 -11.92
C SER A 105 -2.24 3.02 -12.83
N ASP A 106 -3.31 3.82 -13.00
CA ASP A 106 -3.32 4.98 -13.88
C ASP A 106 -2.84 6.24 -13.16
N SER A 107 -2.03 7.02 -13.86
CA SER A 107 -1.53 8.33 -13.41
C SER A 107 -2.60 9.42 -13.32
N ASP A 108 -3.73 9.24 -14.00
CA ASP A 108 -4.82 10.22 -14.06
C ASP A 108 -5.44 10.46 -12.67
N PHE A 109 -5.33 9.49 -11.78
CA PHE A 109 -5.75 9.62 -10.38
C PHE A 109 -4.78 10.41 -9.47
N THR A 110 -3.61 10.84 -9.99
CA THR A 110 -2.62 11.61 -9.22
C THR A 110 -3.23 12.89 -8.63
N ARG A 111 -3.99 13.64 -9.43
CA ARG A 111 -4.62 14.89 -8.97
C ARG A 111 -5.73 14.65 -7.96
N LEU A 112 -6.49 13.57 -8.13
CA LEU A 112 -7.52 13.15 -7.17
C LEU A 112 -6.88 12.83 -5.81
N ALA A 113 -5.83 12.00 -5.79
CA ALA A 113 -5.11 11.65 -4.58
C ALA A 113 -4.57 12.89 -3.84
N SER A 114 -3.92 13.82 -4.58
CA SER A 114 -3.45 15.08 -4.01
C SER A 114 -4.59 15.92 -3.43
N ARG A 115 -5.72 16.03 -4.13
CA ARG A 115 -6.88 16.82 -3.68
C ARG A 115 -7.51 16.27 -2.40
N ILE A 116 -7.63 14.94 -2.29
CA ILE A 116 -8.14 14.29 -1.07
C ILE A 116 -7.20 14.58 0.11
N ARG A 117 -5.88 14.47 -0.09
CA ARG A 117 -4.88 14.78 0.95
C ARG A 117 -4.88 16.25 1.36
N GLU A 118 -5.04 17.18 0.42
CA GLU A 118 -5.21 18.62 0.70
C GLU A 118 -6.42 18.89 1.59
N SER A 119 -7.44 18.02 1.55
CA SER A 119 -8.61 18.10 2.43
C SER A 119 -8.38 17.46 3.81
N GLY A 120 -7.15 17.02 4.13
CA GLY A 120 -6.77 16.43 5.41
C GLY A 120 -7.09 14.94 5.56
N LEU A 121 -7.58 14.28 4.50
CA LEU A 121 -7.92 12.86 4.53
C LEU A 121 -6.78 11.99 4.04
N ARG A 122 -6.76 10.71 4.49
CA ARG A 122 -5.74 9.75 4.08
C ARG A 122 -6.05 9.16 2.71
N VAL A 123 -5.01 8.94 1.90
CA VAL A 123 -5.09 8.25 0.61
C VAL A 123 -4.21 7.01 0.62
N TYR A 124 -4.85 5.87 0.42
CA TYR A 124 -4.22 4.57 0.26
C TYR A 124 -4.32 4.15 -1.20
N GLY A 125 -3.19 4.16 -1.92
CA GLY A 125 -3.13 3.71 -3.32
C GLY A 125 -2.88 2.21 -3.40
N PHE A 126 -3.54 1.55 -4.34
CA PHE A 126 -3.32 0.15 -4.68
C PHE A 126 -3.14 0.03 -6.19
N GLY A 127 -2.02 -0.49 -6.66
CA GLY A 127 -1.74 -0.63 -8.08
C GLY A 127 -0.57 -1.56 -8.33
N GLU A 128 -0.32 -1.87 -9.60
CA GLU A 128 0.79 -2.73 -9.99
C GLU A 128 2.13 -1.99 -9.93
N HIS A 129 3.25 -2.73 -9.95
CA HIS A 129 4.61 -2.15 -9.99
C HIS A 129 4.88 -1.21 -11.16
N LYS A 130 4.09 -1.34 -12.25
CA LYS A 130 4.15 -0.42 -13.40
C LYS A 130 3.54 0.96 -13.14
N THR A 131 2.86 1.16 -12.00
CA THR A 131 2.19 2.43 -11.65
C THR A 131 3.18 3.58 -11.66
N PRO A 132 2.88 4.69 -12.35
CA PRO A 132 3.76 5.86 -12.41
C PRO A 132 4.04 6.44 -11.03
N LYS A 133 5.29 6.82 -10.78
CA LYS A 133 5.74 7.37 -9.49
C LYS A 133 4.95 8.60 -9.04
N ALA A 134 4.40 9.37 -9.98
CA ALA A 134 3.58 10.53 -9.66
C ALA A 134 2.37 10.13 -8.82
N PHE A 135 1.65 9.08 -9.22
CA PHE A 135 0.51 8.58 -8.46
C PHE A 135 0.93 7.92 -7.15
N VAL A 136 1.98 7.08 -7.16
CA VAL A 136 2.55 6.48 -5.94
C VAL A 136 2.87 7.55 -4.90
N SER A 137 3.58 8.61 -5.30
CA SER A 137 3.99 9.70 -4.39
C SER A 137 2.83 10.59 -3.93
N ALA A 138 1.73 10.63 -4.67
CA ALA A 138 0.53 11.37 -4.30
C ALA A 138 -0.27 10.69 -3.17
N CYS A 139 -0.04 9.43 -2.89
CA CYS A 139 -0.68 8.68 -1.81
C CYS A 139 0.07 8.83 -0.48
N ASP A 140 -0.62 8.69 0.65
CA ASP A 140 0.03 8.58 1.98
C ASP A 140 0.70 7.22 2.16
N ARG A 141 0.09 6.17 1.60
CA ARG A 141 0.66 4.83 1.50
C ARG A 141 0.26 4.22 0.16
N PHE A 142 1.20 3.52 -0.49
CA PHE A 142 0.96 2.80 -1.72
C PHE A 142 1.30 1.32 -1.54
N ILE A 143 0.39 0.43 -1.93
CA ILE A 143 0.55 -1.02 -1.81
C ILE A 143 0.50 -1.63 -3.21
N TYR A 144 1.58 -2.30 -3.59
CA TYR A 144 1.63 -3.01 -4.86
C TYR A 144 0.77 -4.27 -4.81
N THR A 145 -0.11 -4.42 -5.79
CA THR A 145 -1.14 -5.48 -5.81
C THR A 145 -0.58 -6.88 -6.01
N GLU A 146 0.65 -7.00 -6.50
CA GLU A 146 1.37 -8.25 -6.64
C GLU A 146 1.55 -8.99 -5.30
N VAL A 147 1.56 -8.27 -4.17
CA VAL A 147 1.64 -8.88 -2.83
C VAL A 147 0.38 -9.69 -2.46
N PHE A 148 -0.73 -9.50 -3.19
CA PHE A 148 -2.00 -10.21 -2.97
C PHE A 148 -2.17 -11.43 -3.87
N SER A 149 -1.30 -11.63 -4.86
CA SER A 149 -1.39 -12.78 -5.76
C SER A 149 -1.23 -14.08 -5.00
N LYS A 150 -2.24 -14.98 -5.07
CA LYS A 150 -2.17 -16.32 -4.49
C LYS A 150 -1.09 -17.12 -5.21
N LYS A 151 -0.41 -18.00 -4.47
CA LYS A 151 0.42 -19.06 -5.07
C LYS A 151 -0.49 -20.02 -5.84
N ASP A 152 -0.69 -19.78 -7.11
CA ASP A 152 -1.24 -20.79 -8.00
C ASP A 152 -0.07 -21.57 -8.62
N ASP A 153 -0.02 -22.86 -8.33
CA ASP A 153 1.05 -23.78 -8.77
C ASP A 153 1.06 -24.03 -10.30
N THR A 154 0.21 -23.37 -11.10
CA THR A 154 0.05 -23.79 -12.50
C THR A 154 -0.03 -22.72 -13.59
N LYS A 155 0.25 -21.48 -13.40
CA LYS A 155 0.31 -20.38 -14.41
C LYS A 155 -0.34 -19.10 -13.86
N GLY A 156 0.29 -18.44 -12.91
CA GLY A 156 -0.17 -17.16 -12.39
C GLY A 156 0.89 -16.07 -12.51
N PRO A 157 0.51 -14.80 -12.32
CA PRO A 157 1.44 -13.67 -12.30
C PRO A 157 2.50 -13.86 -11.21
N ALA A 158 3.66 -13.31 -11.45
CA ALA A 158 4.88 -13.54 -10.71
C ALA A 158 4.69 -13.49 -9.19
N VAL A 159 4.78 -14.62 -8.53
CA VAL A 159 5.03 -14.68 -7.09
C VAL A 159 6.27 -13.84 -6.82
N ILE A 160 6.16 -12.82 -5.95
CA ILE A 160 7.32 -12.01 -5.59
C ILE A 160 8.37 -12.95 -5.02
N LYS A 161 9.41 -13.22 -5.81
CA LYS A 161 10.50 -14.11 -5.43
C LYS A 161 11.25 -13.47 -4.28
N ARG A 162 11.48 -14.26 -3.23
CA ARG A 162 12.33 -13.82 -2.12
C ARG A 162 13.72 -13.45 -2.64
N LEU A 163 14.13 -12.19 -2.46
CA LEU A 163 15.42 -11.71 -2.89
C LEU A 163 16.54 -12.31 -2.05
N THR A 164 17.66 -12.58 -2.69
CA THR A 164 18.87 -13.07 -2.04
C THR A 164 19.56 -11.98 -1.24
N ALA A 165 20.38 -12.35 -0.26
CA ALA A 165 21.17 -11.40 0.54
C ALA A 165 22.03 -10.48 -0.34
N LYS A 166 22.54 -10.98 -1.49
CA LYS A 166 23.33 -10.19 -2.43
C LYS A 166 22.48 -9.13 -3.13
N GLU A 167 21.30 -9.50 -3.62
CA GLU A 167 20.37 -8.57 -4.27
C GLU A 167 19.90 -7.48 -3.29
N LEU A 168 19.55 -7.86 -2.06
CA LEU A 168 19.14 -6.94 -1.00
C LEU A 168 20.25 -5.95 -0.61
N ARG A 169 21.52 -6.39 -0.55
CA ARG A 169 22.66 -5.51 -0.26
C ARG A 169 22.98 -4.55 -1.40
N ASN A 170 22.67 -4.93 -2.62
CA ASN A 170 22.86 -4.08 -3.81
C ASN A 170 21.75 -3.02 -3.93
N ASP A 171 20.61 -3.20 -3.27
CA ASP A 171 19.59 -2.15 -3.14
C ASP A 171 20.06 -1.10 -2.12
N THR A 172 20.85 -0.16 -2.64
CA THR A 172 21.44 0.93 -1.83
C THR A 172 20.39 1.82 -1.19
N LYS A 173 19.22 1.99 -1.83
CA LYS A 173 18.11 2.80 -1.30
C LYS A 173 17.49 2.12 -0.09
N LEU A 174 17.21 0.83 -0.18
CA LEU A 174 16.69 0.03 0.93
C LEU A 174 17.65 0.06 2.13
N VAL A 175 18.94 -0.21 1.87
CA VAL A 175 19.97 -0.23 2.92
C VAL A 175 20.13 1.15 3.58
N GLN A 176 20.10 2.22 2.79
CA GLN A 176 20.18 3.59 3.31
C GLN A 176 18.94 3.95 4.13
N LEU A 177 17.74 3.64 3.65
CA LEU A 177 16.48 3.89 4.36
C LEU A 177 16.47 3.21 5.75
N ILE A 178 16.93 1.95 5.83
CA ILE A 178 17.05 1.23 7.11
C ILE A 178 18.03 1.94 8.03
N ARG A 179 19.18 2.39 7.53
CA ARG A 179 20.19 3.10 8.32
C ARG A 179 19.70 4.43 8.88
N GLU A 180 19.04 5.21 8.04
CA GLU A 180 18.42 6.47 8.43
C GLU A 180 17.35 6.23 9.50
N ALA A 181 16.52 5.21 9.32
CA ALA A 181 15.51 4.83 10.28
C ALA A 181 16.09 4.39 11.63
N ILE A 182 17.18 3.62 11.64
CA ILE A 182 17.89 3.22 12.86
C ILE A 182 18.46 4.47 13.55
N THR A 183 19.15 5.35 12.80
CA THR A 183 19.75 6.55 13.36
C THR A 183 18.74 7.50 13.97
N ALA A 184 17.58 7.66 13.30
CA ALA A 184 16.51 8.55 13.77
C ALA A 184 15.75 8.00 15.00
N ASN A 185 15.90 6.72 15.33
CA ASN A 185 15.14 6.05 16.38
C ASN A 185 16.02 5.33 17.40
N ASN A 186 17.26 5.77 17.60
CA ASN A 186 18.14 5.23 18.64
C ASN A 186 17.50 5.37 20.03
N GLU A 187 17.68 4.37 20.89
CA GLU A 187 17.06 4.32 22.24
C GLU A 187 17.49 5.48 23.15
N SER A 188 18.74 5.96 23.02
CA SER A 188 19.30 7.08 23.78
C SER A 188 20.52 7.64 23.06
N GLU A 189 20.97 8.82 23.46
CA GLU A 189 22.26 9.37 23.02
C GLU A 189 23.41 8.37 23.36
N GLY A 190 24.12 7.93 22.33
CA GLY A 190 25.19 6.95 22.46
C GLY A 190 24.78 5.47 22.29
N SER A 191 23.49 5.15 22.18
CA SER A 191 23.05 3.81 21.82
C SER A 191 23.06 3.60 20.31
N ASP A 192 23.59 2.45 19.87
CA ASP A 192 23.53 2.03 18.46
C ASP A 192 22.28 1.20 18.15
N TRP A 193 21.47 0.89 19.16
CA TRP A 193 20.26 0.10 19.05
C TRP A 193 19.01 0.96 18.85
N ALA A 194 18.13 0.55 17.97
CA ALA A 194 16.82 1.15 17.76
C ALA A 194 15.72 0.10 17.85
N GLN A 195 14.57 0.44 18.41
CA GLN A 195 13.42 -0.44 18.46
C GLN A 195 12.81 -0.61 17.06
N LEU A 196 12.52 -1.85 16.64
CA LEU A 196 12.10 -2.16 15.27
C LEU A 196 10.74 -1.54 14.89
N GLY A 197 9.82 -1.37 15.83
CA GLY A 197 8.52 -0.73 15.60
C GLY A 197 8.65 0.72 15.10
N PRO A 198 9.28 1.62 15.86
CA PRO A 198 9.60 2.98 15.43
C PRO A 198 10.40 3.03 14.12
N VAL A 199 11.39 2.13 13.94
CA VAL A 199 12.14 2.01 12.67
C VAL A 199 11.20 1.73 11.50
N GLY A 200 10.30 0.75 11.61
CA GLY A 200 9.32 0.45 10.57
C GLY A 200 8.36 1.62 10.30
N SER A 201 7.92 2.31 11.35
CA SER A 201 7.07 3.50 11.22
C SER A 201 7.78 4.63 10.47
N PHE A 202 9.06 4.87 10.77
CA PHE A 202 9.88 5.86 10.06
C PHE A 202 10.05 5.49 8.58
N MET A 203 10.36 4.22 8.29
CA MET A 203 10.50 3.73 6.91
C MET A 203 9.23 3.95 6.09
N ASN A 204 8.06 3.61 6.65
CA ASN A 204 6.77 3.82 5.98
C ASN A 204 6.41 5.30 5.77
N LYS A 205 6.87 6.20 6.65
CA LYS A 205 6.68 7.66 6.49
C LYS A 205 7.61 8.26 5.44
N THR A 206 8.82 7.71 5.31
CA THR A 206 9.86 8.21 4.38
C THR A 206 9.68 7.64 2.97
N ALA A 207 9.27 6.37 2.87
CA ALA A 207 9.00 5.67 1.61
C ALA A 207 7.59 5.07 1.70
N ASN A 208 6.62 5.77 1.13
CA ASN A 208 5.20 5.44 1.24
C ASN A 208 4.79 4.14 0.52
N ASP A 209 5.65 3.61 -0.35
CA ASP A 209 5.51 2.33 -1.05
C ASP A 209 6.37 1.21 -0.45
N PHE A 210 7.05 1.47 0.69
CA PHE A 210 7.86 0.45 1.35
C PHE A 210 6.96 -0.63 1.97
N ASP A 211 7.22 -1.88 1.59
CA ASP A 211 6.62 -3.06 2.19
C ASP A 211 7.61 -4.23 2.12
N PRO A 212 7.89 -4.95 3.22
CA PRO A 212 8.78 -6.13 3.21
C PRO A 212 8.33 -7.20 2.20
N ARG A 213 7.03 -7.28 1.91
CA ARG A 213 6.45 -8.24 0.95
C ARG A 213 6.94 -7.98 -0.47
N ASN A 214 7.28 -6.74 -0.84
CA ASN A 214 7.88 -6.40 -2.14
C ASN A 214 9.25 -7.07 -2.36
N TYR A 215 9.90 -7.49 -1.28
CA TYR A 215 11.18 -8.19 -1.27
C TYR A 215 11.04 -9.69 -1.02
N GLY A 216 9.80 -10.20 -0.91
CA GLY A 216 9.48 -11.61 -0.65
C GLY A 216 9.52 -11.99 0.82
N PHE A 217 9.37 -11.03 1.76
CA PHE A 217 9.38 -11.28 3.20
C PHE A 217 8.06 -10.84 3.84
N SER A 218 7.52 -11.68 4.73
CA SER A 218 6.28 -11.37 5.45
C SER A 218 6.46 -10.37 6.60
N LYS A 219 7.70 -10.22 7.11
CA LYS A 219 8.02 -9.36 8.27
C LYS A 219 9.27 -8.54 8.02
N LEU A 220 9.28 -7.31 8.54
CA LEU A 220 10.44 -6.42 8.48
C LEU A 220 11.68 -7.05 9.16
N SER A 221 11.50 -7.74 10.29
CA SER A 221 12.58 -8.45 10.98
C SER A 221 13.29 -9.44 10.06
N ASP A 222 12.52 -10.20 9.28
CA ASP A 222 13.07 -11.25 8.42
C ASP A 222 13.80 -10.66 7.22
N LEU A 223 13.27 -9.55 6.65
CA LEU A 223 13.94 -8.79 5.61
C LEU A 223 15.30 -8.26 6.10
N ILE A 224 15.31 -7.57 7.25
CA ILE A 224 16.54 -7.00 7.83
C ILE A 224 17.56 -8.10 8.16
N ALA A 225 17.12 -9.23 8.73
CA ALA A 225 17.98 -10.39 9.00
C ALA A 225 18.61 -10.94 7.71
N ALA A 226 17.83 -11.05 6.62
CA ALA A 226 18.30 -11.58 5.34
C ALA A 226 19.34 -10.66 4.65
N ILE A 227 19.28 -9.35 4.85
CA ILE A 227 20.31 -8.41 4.37
C ILE A 227 21.68 -8.73 4.98
N GLY A 228 21.70 -9.11 6.28
CA GLY A 228 22.92 -9.53 6.97
C GLY A 228 23.89 -8.42 7.37
N LEU A 229 23.56 -7.12 7.08
CA LEU A 229 24.33 -5.94 7.47
C LEU A 229 23.97 -5.40 8.85
N PHE A 230 22.88 -5.90 9.43
CA PHE A 230 22.30 -5.46 10.71
C PHE A 230 22.30 -6.60 11.71
N GLU A 231 22.35 -6.26 12.99
CA GLU A 231 22.10 -7.17 14.10
C GLU A 231 20.67 -6.99 14.58
N ILE A 232 20.04 -8.10 14.95
CA ILE A 232 18.69 -8.10 15.53
C ILE A 232 18.76 -8.80 16.88
N GLU A 233 18.20 -8.18 17.91
CA GLU A 233 18.09 -8.73 19.25
C GLU A 233 16.66 -8.64 19.75
N ARG A 234 16.25 -9.62 20.54
CA ARG A 234 14.96 -9.61 21.24
C ARG A 234 15.20 -9.39 22.72
N ARG A 235 14.59 -8.32 23.27
CA ARG A 235 14.63 -7.97 24.70
C ARG A 235 13.19 -7.77 25.15
N ASP A 236 12.76 -8.42 26.20
CA ASP A 236 11.44 -8.23 26.85
C ASP A 236 10.27 -8.09 25.86
N ASN A 237 10.11 -9.06 24.94
CA ASN A 237 9.11 -9.06 23.86
C ASN A 237 9.25 -7.95 22.80
N ARG A 238 10.29 -7.14 22.84
CA ARG A 238 10.59 -6.12 21.83
C ARG A 238 11.74 -6.56 20.95
N VAL A 239 11.70 -6.14 19.69
CA VAL A 239 12.76 -6.41 18.72
C VAL A 239 13.57 -5.14 18.52
N PHE A 240 14.88 -5.25 18.61
CA PHE A 240 15.84 -4.17 18.39
C PHE A 240 16.73 -4.49 17.20
N VAL A 241 17.23 -3.45 16.56
CA VAL A 241 18.12 -3.52 15.41
C VAL A 241 19.25 -2.52 15.53
N LYS A 242 20.48 -2.89 15.09
CA LYS A 242 21.61 -1.96 14.94
C LYS A 242 22.40 -2.25 13.65
N ASP A 243 23.09 -1.24 13.11
CA ASP A 243 24.04 -1.41 11.99
C ASP A 243 25.36 -2.02 12.50
N LYS A 244 25.78 -3.15 11.92
CA LYS A 244 27.05 -3.83 12.27
C LYS A 244 28.29 -2.97 12.05
N ARG A 245 28.22 -1.92 11.21
CA ARG A 245 29.34 -1.00 10.95
C ARG A 245 29.57 -0.01 12.10
N ARG A 246 28.59 0.27 12.92
CA ARG A 246 28.75 1.03 14.14
C ARG A 246 29.40 0.13 15.18
N LYS A 247 30.74 0.11 15.23
CA LYS A 247 31.48 -0.41 16.39
C LYS A 247 31.26 0.57 17.54
N ASN A 248 30.93 0.05 18.72
CA ASN A 248 30.90 0.84 19.95
C ASN A 248 32.14 1.76 19.96
N GLY A 249 31.89 3.08 19.89
CA GLY A 249 32.93 4.05 20.19
C GLY A 249 33.36 3.80 21.64
N GLY A 250 34.63 3.41 21.82
CA GLY A 250 35.23 3.24 23.13
C GLY A 250 35.40 4.56 23.83
#